data_024cabd1ddf6bc87da1d029ead062ee0
#
_entry.id   024cabd1ddf6bc87da1d029ead062ee0
#
_cell.length_a   1.000
_cell.length_b   1.000
_cell.length_c   1.000
_cell.angle_alpha   90.00
_cell.angle_beta   90.00
_cell.angle_gamma   90.00
#
_symmetry.space_group_name_H-M   'P 1'
#
loop_
_entity.id
_entity.type
_entity.pdbx_description
1 polymer ?
#
loop_
_entity_poly.entity_id
_entity_poly.type
_entity_poly.pdbx_seq_one_letter_code
_entity_poly.pdbx_strand_id
1 'polypeptide(L)'
;MNQDISICVLTENEMGWTEPFELDKVQILDNYYLSAQKSDIAFLKKMDTARLLAGFRTTAGIDTKGVRPYGGWEDSLLGGHCVGHYLTALAQAVKVTGDKELKEKSQTLIAGLEECQKKLGTGFLFGA
;
A
#
# COMPACT_ATOMS: atom_id res chain seq x y z
N MET A 1 47.25 -9.60 -12.61
CA MET A 1 46.12 -9.17 -13.48
C MET A 1 45.49 -7.98 -12.82
N ASN A 2 45.91 -6.78 -13.25
CA ASN A 2 45.28 -5.53 -12.80
C ASN A 2 43.95 -5.38 -13.56
N GLN A 3 42.85 -5.44 -12.84
CA GLN A 3 41.56 -4.98 -13.39
C GLN A 3 41.56 -3.46 -13.26
N ASP A 4 41.69 -2.79 -14.40
CA ASP A 4 41.45 -1.36 -14.49
C ASP A 4 39.98 -1.10 -14.16
N ILE A 5 39.72 -0.59 -12.97
CA ILE A 5 38.40 -0.05 -12.63
C ILE A 5 38.30 1.31 -13.29
N SER A 6 37.69 1.37 -14.46
CA SER A 6 37.30 2.61 -15.09
C SER A 6 36.20 3.28 -14.27
N ILE A 7 36.57 4.27 -13.46
CA ILE A 7 35.58 5.15 -12.83
C ILE A 7 35.05 6.08 -13.92
N CYS A 8 33.84 5.88 -14.38
CA CYS A 8 33.15 6.82 -15.25
C CYS A 8 32.76 8.06 -14.42
N VAL A 9 33.50 9.14 -14.57
CA VAL A 9 33.13 10.45 -14.01
C VAL A 9 32.19 11.12 -14.99
N LEU A 10 30.90 11.15 -14.66
CA LEU A 10 29.90 11.88 -15.44
C LEU A 10 30.12 13.38 -15.28
N THR A 11 30.07 14.12 -16.36
CA THR A 11 30.08 15.60 -16.36
C THR A 11 28.75 16.15 -15.82
N GLU A 12 28.70 17.39 -15.34
CA GLU A 12 27.46 18.01 -14.81
C GLU A 12 26.28 17.96 -15.82
N ASN A 13 26.57 17.97 -17.11
CA ASN A 13 25.56 17.84 -18.16
C ASN A 13 25.10 16.40 -18.42
N GLU A 14 25.82 15.40 -17.91
CA GLU A 14 25.51 13.99 -18.02
C GLU A 14 24.86 13.43 -16.75
N MET A 15 24.81 14.24 -15.66
CA MET A 15 24.01 13.95 -14.47
C MET A 15 22.54 14.17 -14.79
N GLY A 16 21.98 13.31 -15.64
CA GLY A 16 20.54 13.21 -15.82
C GLY A 16 19.87 12.80 -14.53
N TRP A 17 18.59 13.10 -14.40
CA TRP A 17 17.78 12.62 -13.28
C TRP A 17 17.86 11.09 -13.24
N THR A 18 18.25 10.54 -12.08
CA THR A 18 18.27 9.10 -11.87
C THR A 18 16.83 8.64 -11.68
N GLU A 19 16.32 7.87 -12.61
CA GLU A 19 14.99 7.28 -12.48
C GLU A 19 15.10 5.87 -11.85
N PRO A 20 14.25 5.53 -10.89
CA PRO A 20 14.20 4.19 -10.34
C PRO A 20 13.69 3.21 -11.39
N PHE A 21 14.15 1.97 -11.32
CA PHE A 21 13.56 0.89 -12.12
C PHE A 21 12.10 0.67 -11.71
N GLU A 22 11.25 0.35 -12.69
CA GLU A 22 9.90 -0.13 -12.40
C GLU A 22 9.97 -1.38 -11.51
N LEU A 23 9.07 -1.49 -10.53
CA LEU A 23 9.08 -2.58 -9.54
C LEU A 23 8.99 -3.97 -10.17
N ASP A 24 8.29 -4.11 -11.30
CA ASP A 24 8.16 -5.38 -12.03
C ASP A 24 9.39 -5.73 -12.87
N LYS A 25 10.38 -4.83 -12.95
CA LYS A 25 11.67 -5.06 -13.62
C LYS A 25 12.79 -5.48 -12.66
N VAL A 26 12.50 -5.50 -11.36
CA VAL A 26 13.46 -5.87 -10.32
C VAL A 26 13.08 -7.21 -9.73
N GLN A 27 14.01 -8.16 -9.71
CA GLN A 27 13.83 -9.48 -9.12
C GLN A 27 14.75 -9.67 -7.92
N ILE A 28 14.18 -10.09 -6.80
CA ILE A 28 14.94 -10.51 -5.63
C ILE A 28 15.46 -11.94 -5.89
N LEU A 29 16.76 -12.17 -5.76
CA LEU A 29 17.39 -13.48 -5.95
C LEU A 29 17.78 -14.13 -4.61
N ASP A 30 17.99 -13.35 -3.57
CA ASP A 30 18.41 -13.84 -2.26
C ASP A 30 17.24 -14.48 -1.49
N ASN A 31 17.48 -15.68 -0.96
CA ASN A 31 16.46 -16.46 -0.26
C ASN A 31 15.94 -15.81 1.03
N TYR A 32 16.77 -15.06 1.74
CA TYR A 32 16.36 -14.36 2.96
C TYR A 32 15.31 -13.30 2.63
N TYR A 33 15.59 -12.44 1.65
CA TYR A 33 14.66 -11.40 1.22
C TYR A 33 13.42 -11.96 0.54
N LEU A 34 13.54 -13.05 -0.21
CA LEU A 34 12.37 -13.76 -0.77
C LEU A 34 11.46 -14.31 0.33
N SER A 35 12.05 -14.83 1.42
CA SER A 35 11.26 -15.30 2.58
C SER A 35 10.56 -14.15 3.29
N ALA A 36 11.24 -13.01 3.48
CA ALA A 36 10.64 -11.81 4.05
C ALA A 36 9.46 -11.31 3.19
N GLN A 37 9.66 -11.18 1.87
CA GLN A 37 8.60 -10.79 0.94
C GLN A 37 7.38 -11.72 1.01
N LYS A 38 7.59 -13.04 1.07
CA LYS A 38 6.48 -14.00 1.22
C LYS A 38 5.72 -13.81 2.53
N SER A 39 6.43 -13.51 3.62
CA SER A 39 5.83 -13.24 4.93
C SER A 39 5.00 -11.97 4.91
N ASP A 40 5.49 -10.92 4.27
CA ASP A 40 4.76 -9.65 4.12
C ASP A 40 3.50 -9.83 3.27
N ILE A 41 3.58 -10.54 2.15
CA ILE A 41 2.42 -10.87 1.32
C ILE A 41 1.38 -11.65 2.12
N ALA A 42 1.81 -12.66 2.88
CA ALA A 42 0.91 -13.44 3.74
C ALA A 42 0.26 -12.57 4.82
N PHE A 43 0.99 -11.60 5.39
CA PHE A 43 0.44 -10.63 6.34
C PHE A 43 -0.58 -9.70 5.67
N LEU A 44 -0.29 -9.14 4.50
CA LEU A 44 -1.22 -8.29 3.76
C LEU A 44 -2.54 -9.02 3.45
N LYS A 45 -2.48 -10.31 3.13
CA LYS A 45 -3.67 -11.14 2.90
C LYS A 45 -4.53 -11.32 4.14
N LYS A 46 -3.94 -11.35 5.33
CA LYS A 46 -4.68 -11.51 6.60
C LYS A 46 -5.43 -10.25 7.03
N MET A 47 -5.05 -9.08 6.54
CA MET A 47 -5.71 -7.83 6.91
C MET A 47 -7.17 -7.82 6.45
N ASP A 48 -8.08 -7.50 7.37
CA ASP A 48 -9.52 -7.41 7.10
C ASP A 48 -9.89 -6.03 6.58
N THR A 49 -10.32 -5.98 5.33
CA THR A 49 -10.73 -4.74 4.65
C THR A 49 -11.94 -4.06 5.28
N ALA A 50 -12.87 -4.84 5.86
CA ALA A 50 -14.03 -4.28 6.55
C ALA A 50 -13.63 -3.52 7.81
N ARG A 51 -12.65 -4.02 8.56
CA ARG A 51 -12.10 -3.34 9.74
C ARG A 51 -11.34 -2.07 9.37
N LEU A 52 -10.60 -2.10 8.27
CA LEU A 52 -9.90 -0.91 7.74
C LEU A 52 -10.87 0.18 7.30
N LEU A 53 -12.04 -0.19 6.75
CA LEU A 53 -13.07 0.74 6.33
C LEU A 53 -13.99 1.21 7.47
N ALA A 54 -13.95 0.59 8.64
CA ALA A 54 -14.93 0.83 9.69
C ALA A 54 -14.97 2.29 10.15
N GLY A 55 -13.82 2.95 10.37
CA GLY A 55 -13.75 4.37 10.71
C GLY A 55 -14.39 5.25 9.65
N PHE A 56 -14.03 5.07 8.39
CA PHE A 56 -14.58 5.83 7.27
C PHE A 56 -16.09 5.66 7.13
N ARG A 57 -16.59 4.43 7.30
CA ARG A 57 -18.03 4.15 7.27
C ARG A 57 -18.76 4.83 8.41
N THR A 58 -18.22 4.78 9.62
CA THR A 58 -18.79 5.47 10.80
C THR A 58 -18.89 6.95 10.54
N THR A 59 -17.82 7.59 10.08
CA THR A 59 -17.80 9.03 9.77
C THR A 59 -18.77 9.40 8.65
N ALA A 60 -18.93 8.52 7.65
CA ALA A 60 -19.89 8.73 6.56
C ALA A 60 -21.35 8.38 6.94
N GLY A 61 -21.62 7.94 8.16
CA GLY A 61 -22.96 7.50 8.58
C GLY A 61 -23.44 6.24 7.86
N ILE A 62 -22.49 5.36 7.50
CA ILE A 62 -22.77 4.03 6.91
C ILE A 62 -22.68 2.97 8.01
N ASP A 63 -23.68 2.11 8.09
CA ASP A 63 -23.70 1.03 9.07
C ASP A 63 -22.52 0.06 8.88
N THR A 64 -21.71 -0.08 9.91
CA THR A 64 -20.57 -1.01 9.92
C THR A 64 -20.96 -2.44 10.23
N LYS A 65 -22.25 -2.70 10.53
CA LYS A 65 -22.77 -4.00 10.99
C LYS A 65 -22.00 -4.57 12.22
N GLY A 66 -21.57 -3.66 13.10
CA GLY A 66 -20.81 -4.01 14.29
C GLY A 66 -19.32 -4.28 14.08
N VAL A 67 -18.82 -4.12 12.86
CA VAL A 67 -17.37 -4.21 12.59
C VAL A 67 -16.67 -3.02 13.23
N ARG A 68 -15.61 -3.29 14.00
CA ARG A 68 -14.78 -2.28 14.67
C ARG A 68 -13.42 -2.13 13.97
N PRO A 69 -12.81 -0.92 14.00
CA PRO A 69 -11.43 -0.71 13.56
C PRO A 69 -10.44 -1.66 14.25
N TYR A 70 -9.19 -1.63 13.84
CA TYR A 70 -8.15 -2.46 14.44
C TYR A 70 -7.74 -2.03 15.85
N GLY A 71 -8.10 -0.82 16.27
CA GLY A 71 -7.71 -0.26 17.56
C GLY A 71 -6.36 0.47 17.51
N GLY A 72 -5.86 0.91 18.66
CA GLY A 72 -4.65 1.72 18.72
C GLY A 72 -4.83 3.07 18.06
N TRP A 73 -4.03 3.39 17.06
CA TRP A 73 -4.12 4.67 16.34
C TRP A 73 -5.41 4.80 15.53
N GLU A 74 -6.02 3.68 15.11
CA GLU A 74 -7.28 3.67 14.39
C GLU A 74 -8.50 4.03 15.28
N ASP A 75 -8.37 3.97 16.61
CA ASP A 75 -9.39 4.39 17.59
C ASP A 75 -9.18 5.84 18.07
N SER A 76 -8.26 6.57 17.47
CA SER A 76 -7.89 7.94 17.84
C SER A 76 -8.21 8.92 16.71
N LEU A 77 -7.82 10.18 16.90
CA LEU A 77 -7.88 11.22 15.86
C LEU A 77 -7.07 10.91 14.60
N LEU A 78 -6.32 9.79 14.59
CA LEU A 78 -5.57 9.29 13.45
C LEU A 78 -6.28 8.13 12.74
N GLY A 79 -7.58 7.93 13.01
CA GLY A 79 -8.37 6.91 12.34
C GLY A 79 -8.28 7.00 10.82
N GLY A 80 -8.10 5.85 10.15
CA GLY A 80 -7.89 5.77 8.71
C GLY A 80 -6.42 5.93 8.25
N HIS A 81 -5.48 6.25 9.15
CA HIS A 81 -4.07 6.40 8.80
C HIS A 81 -3.49 5.13 8.17
N CYS A 82 -3.79 3.97 8.73
CA CYS A 82 -3.28 2.69 8.23
C CYS A 82 -3.76 2.33 6.82
N VAL A 83 -4.92 2.81 6.39
CA VAL A 83 -5.48 2.49 5.07
C VAL A 83 -4.58 3.00 3.93
N GLY A 84 -4.04 4.22 4.05
CA GLY A 84 -3.14 4.78 3.05
C GLY A 84 -1.86 3.95 2.89
N HIS A 85 -1.23 3.58 4.01
CA HIS A 85 -0.06 2.71 4.02
C HIS A 85 -0.36 1.32 3.46
N TYR A 86 -1.50 0.75 3.85
CA TYR A 86 -1.90 -0.57 3.38
C TYR A 86 -2.18 -0.57 1.87
N LEU A 87 -2.87 0.44 1.33
CA LEU A 87 -3.09 0.58 -0.11
C LEU A 87 -1.78 0.71 -0.88
N THR A 88 -0.81 1.46 -0.36
CA THR A 88 0.52 1.56 -0.95
C THR A 88 1.22 0.20 -0.98
N ALA A 89 1.19 -0.54 0.13
CA ALA A 89 1.77 -1.89 0.21
C ALA A 89 1.09 -2.87 -0.75
N LEU A 90 -0.26 -2.83 -0.84
CA LEU A 90 -1.00 -3.65 -1.81
C LEU A 90 -0.61 -3.32 -3.25
N ALA A 91 -0.54 -2.04 -3.61
CA ALA A 91 -0.18 -1.62 -4.96
C ALA A 91 1.22 -2.12 -5.37
N GLN A 92 2.20 -1.95 -4.47
CA GLN A 92 3.57 -2.44 -4.67
C GLN A 92 3.62 -3.96 -4.78
N ALA A 93 2.96 -4.68 -3.85
CA ALA A 93 2.93 -6.14 -3.86
C ALA A 93 2.27 -6.69 -5.12
N VAL A 94 1.15 -6.10 -5.57
CA VAL A 94 0.48 -6.47 -6.84
C VAL A 94 1.39 -6.19 -8.04
N LYS A 95 2.07 -5.04 -8.07
CA LYS A 95 2.98 -4.68 -9.17
C LYS A 95 4.13 -5.69 -9.30
N VAL A 96 4.69 -6.14 -8.17
CA VAL A 96 5.82 -7.08 -8.13
C VAL A 96 5.40 -8.52 -8.41
N THR A 97 4.25 -8.96 -7.88
CA THR A 97 3.88 -10.38 -7.85
C THR A 97 2.75 -10.75 -8.79
N GLY A 98 1.93 -9.78 -9.22
CA GLY A 98 0.71 -10.05 -9.96
C GLY A 98 -0.39 -10.74 -9.15
N ASP A 99 -0.28 -10.78 -7.81
CA ASP A 99 -1.20 -11.51 -6.93
C ASP A 99 -2.64 -10.98 -7.04
N LYS A 100 -3.53 -11.86 -7.46
CA LYS A 100 -4.94 -11.51 -7.73
C LYS A 100 -5.73 -11.20 -6.46
N GLU A 101 -5.47 -11.92 -5.37
CA GLU A 101 -6.16 -11.71 -4.10
C GLU A 101 -5.83 -10.33 -3.51
N LEU A 102 -4.56 -9.91 -3.55
CA LEU A 102 -4.14 -8.57 -3.13
C LEU A 102 -4.75 -7.48 -4.02
N LYS A 103 -4.87 -7.75 -5.33
CA LYS A 103 -5.55 -6.84 -6.26
C LYS A 103 -7.03 -6.68 -5.91
N GLU A 104 -7.73 -7.77 -5.64
CA GLU A 104 -9.15 -7.74 -5.23
C GLU A 104 -9.34 -7.00 -3.91
N LYS A 105 -8.44 -7.20 -2.93
CA LYS A 105 -8.45 -6.45 -1.66
C LYS A 105 -8.29 -4.95 -1.89
N SER A 106 -7.36 -4.53 -2.75
CA SER A 106 -7.17 -3.11 -3.07
C SER A 106 -8.41 -2.51 -3.74
N GLN A 107 -9.02 -3.21 -4.67
CA GLN A 107 -10.25 -2.78 -5.33
C GLN A 107 -11.43 -2.67 -4.36
N THR A 108 -11.57 -3.62 -3.43
CA THR A 108 -12.58 -3.60 -2.37
C THR A 108 -12.43 -2.38 -1.47
N LEU A 109 -11.19 -2.07 -1.06
CA LEU A 109 -10.91 -0.88 -0.24
C LEU A 109 -11.23 0.41 -0.99
N ILE A 110 -10.77 0.54 -2.23
CA ILE A 110 -11.01 1.74 -3.05
C ILE A 110 -12.51 1.95 -3.26
N ALA A 111 -13.25 0.90 -3.58
CA ALA A 111 -14.71 0.97 -3.74
C ALA A 111 -15.42 1.38 -2.43
N GLY A 112 -14.97 0.84 -1.28
CA GLY A 112 -15.51 1.22 0.03
C GLY A 112 -15.21 2.66 0.42
N LEU A 113 -14.02 3.16 0.11
CA LEU A 113 -13.65 4.57 0.31
C LEU A 113 -14.46 5.50 -0.60
N GLU A 114 -14.66 5.12 -1.86
CA GLU A 114 -15.51 5.85 -2.81
C GLU A 114 -16.97 5.92 -2.32
N GLU A 115 -17.51 4.82 -1.80
CA GLU A 115 -18.83 4.78 -1.17
C GLU A 115 -18.94 5.80 -0.04
N CYS A 116 -17.95 5.83 0.87
CA CYS A 116 -17.90 6.76 2.00
C CYS A 116 -17.82 8.22 1.52
N GLN A 117 -16.95 8.51 0.55
CA GLN A 117 -16.80 9.86 0.00
C GLN A 117 -18.08 10.36 -0.67
N LYS A 118 -18.73 9.52 -1.47
CA LYS A 118 -20.02 9.84 -2.11
C LYS A 118 -21.12 10.09 -1.07
N LYS A 119 -21.15 9.28 -0.01
CA LYS A 119 -22.15 9.41 1.05
C LYS A 119 -21.99 10.71 1.84
N LEU A 120 -20.75 11.14 2.11
CA LEU A 120 -20.47 12.42 2.75
C LEU A 120 -20.85 13.62 1.86
N GLY A 121 -20.70 13.51 0.55
CA GLY A 121 -21.09 14.54 -0.42
C GLY A 121 -20.26 15.83 -0.37
N THR A 122 -19.20 15.89 0.44
CA THR A 122 -18.35 17.08 0.64
C THR A 122 -17.04 17.04 -0.15
N GLY A 123 -16.73 15.90 -0.77
CA GLY A 123 -15.42 15.64 -1.39
C GLY A 123 -14.34 15.18 -0.40
N PHE A 124 -14.58 15.32 0.91
CA PHE A 124 -13.67 14.80 1.93
C PHE A 124 -13.78 13.29 2.07
N LEU A 125 -12.66 12.70 2.50
CA LEU A 125 -12.56 11.30 2.90
C LEU A 125 -11.84 11.26 4.25
N PHE A 126 -12.54 10.80 5.29
CA PHE A 126 -12.06 10.90 6.66
C PHE A 126 -12.47 9.68 7.46
N GLY A 127 -11.56 9.14 8.30
CA GLY A 127 -11.74 7.88 9.02
C GLY A 127 -11.83 8.01 10.54
N ALA A 128 -11.91 9.27 11.09
CA ALA A 128 -11.95 9.53 12.52
C ALA A 128 -13.12 10.46 12.89
#